data_32b000e830b8ffc9cb64ba8e38c82e1c
#
_entry.id   32b000e830b8ffc9cb64ba8e38c82e1c
#
_cell.length_a   1.000
_cell.length_b   1.000
_cell.length_c   1.000
_cell.angle_alpha   90.00
_cell.angle_beta   90.00
_cell.angle_gamma   90.00
#
_symmetry.space_group_name_H-M   'P 1'
#
loop_
_entity.id
_entity.type
_entity.pdbx_description
1 polymer ?
#
loop_
_entity_poly.entity_id
_entity_poly.type
_entity_poly.pdbx_seq_one_letter_code
_entity_poly.pdbx_strand_id
1 'polypeptide(L)'
;GNVWIHVNDEKKACVSVELRVSGEAIANHGDDEGWRKTRLRWLNATIGNDDKPTAPYTPVTVKDKVLTWLGGKIHLTATGLPSSITTCYDANNNLSDTTNEILAEEMKFIIETDQGEEILKGGKVRILKQNQTNITWSSEQSNSRFQVSCNGHFGFDGISNISIQVKAKQNVSVKDIRLEVPYSSYASKYM
;
A
#
# COMPACT_ATOMS: atom_id res chain seq x y z
N GLY A 1 -7.89 -2.57 -40.74
CA GLY A 1 -7.98 -3.67 -39.74
C GLY A 1 -9.36 -4.27 -39.71
N ASN A 2 -9.47 -5.47 -39.16
CA ASN A 2 -10.76 -6.17 -39.05
C ASN A 2 -11.11 -6.28 -37.55
N VAL A 3 -12.35 -5.91 -37.21
CA VAL A 3 -12.92 -6.09 -35.88
C VAL A 3 -13.91 -7.25 -35.96
N TRP A 4 -13.68 -8.29 -35.17
CA TRP A 4 -14.58 -9.48 -35.13
C TRP A 4 -15.46 -9.37 -33.88
N ILE A 5 -16.76 -9.60 -34.10
CA ILE A 5 -17.72 -9.75 -33.02
C ILE A 5 -17.86 -11.25 -32.72
N HIS A 6 -17.59 -11.62 -31.49
CA HIS A 6 -17.72 -12.99 -31.00
C HIS A 6 -18.95 -13.10 -30.10
N VAL A 7 -19.67 -14.19 -30.23
CA VAL A 7 -20.79 -14.59 -29.36
C VAL A 7 -20.56 -16.05 -28.96
N ASN A 8 -20.44 -16.35 -27.69
CA ASN A 8 -20.13 -17.68 -27.17
C ASN A 8 -18.90 -18.31 -27.85
N ASP A 9 -17.80 -17.54 -27.93
CA ASP A 9 -16.53 -17.92 -28.57
C ASP A 9 -16.57 -18.20 -30.08
N GLU A 10 -17.71 -18.02 -30.70
CA GLU A 10 -17.86 -18.13 -32.16
C GLU A 10 -17.79 -16.74 -32.81
N LYS A 11 -17.08 -16.66 -33.94
CA LYS A 11 -17.07 -15.47 -34.78
C LYS A 11 -18.41 -15.31 -35.51
N LYS A 12 -19.20 -14.30 -35.17
CA LYS A 12 -20.53 -14.05 -35.75
C LYS A 12 -20.54 -12.95 -36.80
N ALA A 13 -19.70 -11.93 -36.66
CA ALA A 13 -19.64 -10.84 -37.62
C ALA A 13 -18.22 -10.26 -37.73
N CYS A 14 -17.91 -9.71 -38.87
CA CYS A 14 -16.66 -8.99 -39.13
C CYS A 14 -16.96 -7.59 -39.65
N VAL A 15 -16.39 -6.57 -39.04
CA VAL A 15 -16.41 -5.20 -39.54
C VAL A 15 -15.00 -4.86 -40.01
N SER A 16 -14.86 -4.50 -41.29
CA SER A 16 -13.58 -3.98 -41.80
C SER A 16 -13.49 -2.47 -41.55
N VAL A 17 -12.41 -2.05 -40.89
CA VAL A 17 -12.16 -0.64 -40.63
C VAL A 17 -10.91 -0.21 -41.40
N GLU A 18 -11.08 0.73 -42.33
CA GLU A 18 -10.00 1.41 -43.03
C GLU A 18 -9.65 2.70 -42.28
N LEU A 19 -8.41 2.82 -41.82
CA LEU A 19 -7.90 4.04 -41.21
C LEU A 19 -6.98 4.73 -42.21
N ARG A 20 -7.31 5.98 -42.54
CA ARG A 20 -6.43 6.84 -43.33
C ARG A 20 -5.81 7.88 -42.42
N VAL A 21 -4.50 7.82 -42.30
CA VAL A 21 -3.74 8.82 -41.52
C VAL A 21 -3.43 9.98 -42.45
N SER A 22 -3.94 11.18 -42.13
CA SER A 22 -3.53 12.41 -42.80
C SER A 22 -2.18 12.88 -42.25
N GLY A 23 -1.37 13.58 -43.05
CA GLY A 23 -0.08 14.13 -42.59
C GLY A 23 -0.24 15.37 -41.69
N GLU A 24 -1.44 15.85 -41.43
CA GLU A 24 -1.69 17.04 -40.62
C GLU A 24 -1.80 16.66 -39.16
N ALA A 25 -0.98 17.32 -38.34
CA ALA A 25 -1.10 17.19 -36.88
C ALA A 25 -2.30 17.98 -36.37
N ILE A 26 -3.13 17.36 -35.55
CA ILE A 26 -4.26 18.04 -34.90
C ILE A 26 -3.70 18.95 -33.82
N ALA A 27 -4.01 20.27 -33.90
CA ALA A 27 -3.64 21.25 -32.89
C ALA A 27 -4.18 20.84 -31.51
N ASN A 28 -3.36 21.01 -30.46
CA ASN A 28 -3.70 20.68 -29.07
C ASN A 28 -4.30 19.27 -28.88
N HIS A 29 -3.94 18.33 -29.75
CA HIS A 29 -4.51 16.97 -29.75
C HIS A 29 -6.05 16.93 -29.90
N GLY A 30 -6.65 18.00 -30.42
CA GLY A 30 -8.10 18.14 -30.57
C GLY A 30 -8.85 18.50 -29.27
N ASP A 31 -8.15 18.85 -28.19
CA ASP A 31 -8.75 19.17 -26.90
C ASP A 31 -9.43 20.54 -26.87
N ASP A 32 -9.07 21.45 -27.78
CA ASP A 32 -9.68 22.75 -27.99
C ASP A 32 -10.99 22.69 -28.81
N GLU A 33 -11.27 21.53 -29.42
CA GLU A 33 -12.49 21.27 -30.17
C GLU A 33 -13.45 20.38 -29.35
N GLY A 34 -14.23 20.97 -28.44
CA GLY A 34 -15.08 20.24 -27.50
C GLY A 34 -16.07 19.26 -28.13
N TRP A 35 -16.45 19.45 -29.41
CA TRP A 35 -17.35 18.58 -30.14
C TRP A 35 -16.74 17.21 -30.48
N ARG A 36 -15.40 17.13 -30.59
CA ARG A 36 -14.70 15.87 -30.89
C ARG A 36 -14.80 14.84 -29.77
N LYS A 37 -15.03 15.30 -28.52
CA LYS A 37 -15.08 14.45 -27.31
C LYS A 37 -13.88 13.51 -27.18
N THR A 38 -12.78 13.82 -27.84
CA THR A 38 -11.55 13.03 -27.80
C THR A 38 -10.73 13.40 -26.59
N ARG A 39 -10.07 12.43 -26.01
CA ARG A 39 -9.17 12.58 -24.89
C ARG A 39 -7.73 12.25 -25.31
N LEU A 40 -7.34 12.67 -26.50
CA LEU A 40 -6.03 12.34 -27.09
C LEU A 40 -4.85 12.83 -26.25
N ARG A 41 -5.03 13.93 -25.48
CA ARG A 41 -4.03 14.41 -24.54
C ARG A 41 -3.69 13.38 -23.47
N TRP A 42 -4.63 12.52 -23.09
CA TRP A 42 -4.46 11.52 -22.05
C TRP A 42 -3.99 10.17 -22.61
N LEU A 43 -4.03 10.02 -23.92
CA LEU A 43 -3.51 8.84 -24.57
C LEU A 43 -1.99 8.82 -24.40
N ASN A 44 -1.46 7.76 -23.80
CA ASN A 44 -0.04 7.60 -23.43
C ASN A 44 0.46 8.70 -22.44
N ALA A 45 -0.43 9.35 -21.68
CA ALA A 45 0.00 10.27 -20.65
C ALA A 45 0.80 9.53 -19.57
N THR A 46 1.93 10.10 -19.20
CA THR A 46 2.78 9.60 -18.11
C THR A 46 2.67 10.46 -16.84
N ILE A 47 1.67 11.36 -16.80
CA ILE A 47 1.42 12.25 -15.67
C ILE A 47 1.08 11.40 -14.45
N GLY A 48 1.83 11.60 -13.36
CA GLY A 48 1.67 10.82 -12.13
C GLY A 48 2.31 9.43 -12.17
N ASN A 49 2.97 9.04 -13.26
CA ASN A 49 3.72 7.79 -13.37
C ASN A 49 5.21 8.00 -13.05
N ASP A 50 5.50 8.91 -12.14
CA ASP A 50 6.84 9.17 -11.63
C ASP A 50 6.90 8.88 -10.11
N ASP A 51 8.12 8.76 -9.57
CA ASP A 51 8.36 8.55 -8.15
C ASP A 51 8.31 9.88 -7.36
N LYS A 52 7.39 10.80 -7.70
CA LYS A 52 7.19 12.07 -7.01
C LYS A 52 5.79 12.16 -6.40
N PRO A 53 5.66 12.57 -5.14
CA PRO A 53 4.36 12.80 -4.56
C PRO A 53 3.67 13.99 -5.24
N THR A 54 2.37 13.86 -5.51
CA THR A 54 1.55 14.96 -6.02
C THR A 54 1.21 15.92 -4.88
N ALA A 55 1.17 17.24 -5.18
CA ALA A 55 0.72 18.23 -4.19
C ALA A 55 -0.73 17.91 -3.74
N PRO A 56 -1.09 18.06 -2.45
CA PRO A 56 -0.30 18.65 -1.36
C PRO A 56 0.62 17.69 -0.60
N TYR A 57 0.71 16.42 -1.01
CA TYR A 57 1.51 15.44 -0.30
C TYR A 57 3.01 15.77 -0.29
N THR A 58 3.68 15.35 0.77
CA THR A 58 5.12 15.50 0.96
C THR A 58 5.83 14.16 0.76
N PRO A 59 7.13 14.16 0.41
CA PRO A 59 7.90 12.92 0.36
C PRO A 59 7.85 12.14 1.66
N VAL A 60 7.70 10.82 1.57
CA VAL A 60 7.85 9.94 2.73
C VAL A 60 9.31 9.85 3.14
N THR A 61 9.53 9.76 4.44
CA THR A 61 10.88 9.59 4.99
C THR A 61 10.90 8.47 6.02
N VAL A 62 12.07 7.85 6.20
CA VAL A 62 12.30 6.89 7.29
C VAL A 62 13.60 7.24 8.02
N LYS A 63 13.52 7.30 9.32
CA LYS A 63 14.67 7.48 10.22
C LYS A 63 14.43 6.65 11.48
N ASP A 64 15.40 5.85 11.88
CA ASP A 64 15.34 5.03 13.11
C ASP A 64 14.05 4.21 13.26
N LYS A 65 13.57 3.60 12.19
CA LYS A 65 12.31 2.85 12.09
C LYS A 65 11.04 3.70 12.25
N VAL A 66 11.14 5.01 12.16
CA VAL A 66 10.00 5.94 12.12
C VAL A 66 9.76 6.35 10.68
N LEU A 67 8.61 5.98 10.14
CA LEU A 67 8.12 6.43 8.84
C LEU A 67 7.33 7.72 9.07
N THR A 68 7.55 8.72 8.22
CA THR A 68 6.85 10.01 8.32
C THR A 68 6.28 10.38 6.95
N TRP A 69 5.04 10.83 6.94
CA TRP A 69 4.35 11.37 5.77
C TRP A 69 3.56 12.63 6.13
N LEU A 70 2.86 13.21 5.17
CA LEU A 70 2.00 14.37 5.44
C LEU A 70 0.93 14.01 6.49
N GLY A 71 1.05 14.62 7.65
CA GLY A 71 0.07 14.51 8.73
C GLY A 71 0.17 13.25 9.58
N GLY A 72 1.30 12.51 9.56
CA GLY A 72 1.41 11.37 10.45
C GLY A 72 2.79 10.71 10.55
N LYS A 73 2.88 9.74 11.47
CA LYS A 73 4.07 8.92 11.70
C LYS A 73 3.68 7.50 12.07
N ILE A 74 4.51 6.55 11.64
CA ILE A 74 4.47 5.15 12.09
C ILE A 74 5.81 4.80 12.71
N HIS A 75 5.79 4.27 13.94
CA HIS A 75 6.95 3.65 14.56
C HIS A 75 6.87 2.13 14.35
N LEU A 76 7.93 1.52 13.81
CA LEU A 76 8.00 0.08 13.61
C LEU A 76 8.73 -0.59 14.78
N THR A 77 8.17 -1.72 15.25
CA THR A 77 8.85 -2.64 16.16
C THR A 77 9.98 -3.37 15.43
N ALA A 78 10.74 -4.17 16.15
CA ALA A 78 11.74 -5.06 15.55
C ALA A 78 11.10 -6.13 14.64
N THR A 79 9.82 -6.45 14.86
CA THR A 79 9.06 -7.43 14.08
C THR A 79 8.60 -6.91 12.73
N GLY A 80 8.69 -5.59 12.50
CA GLY A 80 8.21 -4.93 11.29
C GLY A 80 6.73 -4.50 11.36
N LEU A 81 6.06 -4.75 12.48
CA LEU A 81 4.71 -4.26 12.75
C LEU A 81 4.76 -2.88 13.43
N PRO A 82 3.73 -2.06 13.29
CA PRO A 82 3.61 -0.79 13.98
C PRO A 82 3.58 -0.95 15.52
N SER A 83 4.38 -0.16 16.23
CA SER A 83 4.26 0.04 17.69
C SER A 83 3.40 1.25 18.02
N SER A 84 3.36 2.24 17.14
CA SER A 84 2.56 3.45 17.27
C SER A 84 2.21 3.96 15.88
N ILE A 85 1.03 4.48 15.72
CA ILE A 85 0.59 5.22 14.54
C ILE A 85 -0.04 6.50 15.05
N THR A 86 0.49 7.64 14.59
CA THR A 86 -0.01 8.96 14.96
C THR A 86 -0.55 9.70 13.76
N THR A 87 -1.57 10.53 13.97
CA THR A 87 -2.08 11.48 12.99
C THR A 87 -2.13 12.89 13.57
N CYS A 88 -1.89 13.88 12.73
CA CYS A 88 -1.91 15.31 13.08
C CYS A 88 -3.10 16.03 12.43
N TYR A 89 -4.18 15.34 12.13
CA TYR A 89 -5.39 15.96 11.59
C TYR A 89 -6.40 16.29 12.70
N ASP A 90 -6.99 17.48 12.63
CA ASP A 90 -8.10 17.87 13.48
C ASP A 90 -9.44 17.27 13.00
N ALA A 91 -10.54 17.58 13.71
CA ALA A 91 -11.88 17.11 13.35
C ALA A 91 -12.41 17.64 12.01
N ASN A 92 -11.78 18.67 11.45
CA ASN A 92 -12.11 19.26 10.15
C ASN A 92 -11.15 18.82 9.03
N ASN A 93 -10.30 17.82 9.29
CA ASN A 93 -9.25 17.34 8.41
C ASN A 93 -8.18 18.39 8.04
N ASN A 94 -7.97 19.38 8.88
CA ASN A 94 -6.84 20.29 8.74
C ASN A 94 -5.63 19.73 9.49
N LEU A 95 -4.43 20.02 8.96
CA LEU A 95 -3.19 19.75 9.69
C LEU A 95 -3.15 20.59 10.96
N SER A 96 -2.80 19.97 12.08
CA SER A 96 -2.76 20.53 13.42
C SER A 96 -1.44 20.18 14.11
N ASP A 97 -1.06 20.99 15.09
CA ASP A 97 0.07 20.66 15.98
C ASP A 97 -0.29 19.58 17.01
N THR A 98 -1.57 19.23 17.12
CA THR A 98 -2.04 18.17 18.01
C THR A 98 -1.86 16.82 17.37
N THR A 99 -1.21 15.91 18.08
CA THR A 99 -0.99 14.53 17.65
C THR A 99 -2.01 13.60 18.30
N ASN A 100 -2.67 12.76 17.50
CA ASN A 100 -3.61 11.76 17.97
C ASN A 100 -3.03 10.37 17.76
N GLU A 101 -3.03 9.53 18.79
CA GLU A 101 -2.63 8.13 18.69
C GLU A 101 -3.77 7.27 18.13
N ILE A 102 -3.46 6.49 17.10
CA ILE A 102 -4.39 5.54 16.50
C ILE A 102 -4.36 4.20 17.23
N LEU A 103 -3.17 3.76 17.64
CA LEU A 103 -3.01 2.53 18.42
C LEU A 103 -2.93 2.85 19.91
N ALA A 104 -3.56 2.02 20.76
CA ALA A 104 -3.41 2.08 22.22
C ALA A 104 -2.13 1.36 22.67
N GLU A 105 -1.74 0.31 21.96
CA GLU A 105 -0.54 -0.49 22.19
C GLU A 105 0.06 -0.93 20.85
N GLU A 106 1.22 -1.57 20.89
CA GLU A 106 1.85 -2.12 19.69
C GLU A 106 1.03 -3.26 19.07
N MET A 107 1.04 -3.35 17.74
CA MET A 107 0.46 -4.49 17.03
C MET A 107 1.28 -5.76 17.28
N LYS A 108 0.58 -6.89 17.50
CA LYS A 108 1.20 -8.19 17.78
C LYS A 108 0.70 -9.27 16.83
N PHE A 109 1.60 -10.05 16.31
CA PHE A 109 1.26 -11.27 15.57
C PHE A 109 1.55 -12.47 16.46
N ILE A 110 0.53 -13.26 16.74
CA ILE A 110 0.56 -14.34 17.75
C ILE A 110 0.25 -15.67 17.06
N ILE A 111 1.06 -16.65 17.39
CA ILE A 111 0.83 -18.07 17.07
C ILE A 111 0.63 -18.78 18.40
N GLU A 112 -0.51 -19.41 18.58
CA GLU A 112 -0.86 -20.17 19.79
C GLU A 112 -0.90 -21.68 19.49
N THR A 113 -0.23 -22.46 20.31
CA THR A 113 -0.19 -23.92 20.25
C THR A 113 -0.74 -24.51 21.54
N ASP A 114 -0.78 -25.84 21.64
CA ASP A 114 -1.14 -26.54 22.89
C ASP A 114 -0.21 -26.24 24.07
N GLN A 115 0.97 -25.68 23.79
CA GLN A 115 1.95 -25.27 24.81
C GLN A 115 1.88 -23.77 25.15
N GLY A 116 0.91 -23.04 24.60
CA GLY A 116 0.73 -21.61 24.76
C GLY A 116 1.25 -20.82 23.55
N GLU A 117 1.49 -19.54 23.77
CA GLU A 117 1.97 -18.63 22.72
C GLU A 117 3.43 -18.92 22.37
N GLU A 118 3.72 -18.91 21.06
CA GLU A 118 5.05 -19.13 20.52
C GLU A 118 5.93 -17.89 20.68
N ILE A 119 7.02 -18.04 21.41
CA ILE A 119 8.03 -17.00 21.51
C ILE A 119 8.96 -17.08 20.30
N LEU A 120 8.88 -16.09 19.43
CA LEU A 120 9.78 -15.93 18.29
C LEU A 120 10.95 -15.05 18.68
N LYS A 121 12.14 -15.38 18.18
CA LYS A 121 13.38 -14.64 18.41
C LYS A 121 13.88 -14.01 17.11
N GLY A 122 14.77 -13.04 17.25
CA GLY A 122 15.26 -12.24 16.13
C GLY A 122 14.36 -11.02 15.94
N GLY A 123 14.19 -10.62 14.69
CA GLY A 123 13.48 -9.39 14.37
C GLY A 123 14.44 -8.22 14.24
N LYS A 124 14.65 -7.82 13.01
CA LYS A 124 15.37 -6.60 12.67
C LYS A 124 14.76 -6.04 11.41
N VAL A 125 14.15 -4.88 11.53
CA VAL A 125 13.64 -4.17 10.36
C VAL A 125 14.81 -3.78 9.45
N ARG A 126 14.70 -4.14 8.18
CA ARG A 126 15.60 -3.74 7.10
C ARG A 126 14.78 -2.94 6.09
N ILE A 127 15.18 -1.73 5.84
CA ILE A 127 14.60 -0.93 4.75
C ILE A 127 15.17 -1.46 3.44
N LEU A 128 14.28 -1.91 2.55
CA LEU A 128 14.64 -2.51 1.26
C LEU A 128 14.68 -1.47 0.15
N LYS A 129 13.70 -0.56 0.15
CA LYS A 129 13.60 0.54 -0.80
C LYS A 129 13.07 1.76 -0.09
N GLN A 130 13.62 2.91 -0.47
CA GLN A 130 13.10 4.23 -0.08
C GLN A 130 13.25 5.17 -1.26
N ASN A 131 12.14 5.79 -1.65
CA ASN A 131 12.12 6.93 -2.55
C ASN A 131 11.14 7.98 -2.01
N GLN A 132 10.80 8.99 -2.79
CA GLN A 132 9.90 10.07 -2.35
C GLN A 132 8.46 9.61 -2.16
N THR A 133 8.03 8.56 -2.84
CA THR A 133 6.64 8.10 -2.83
C THR A 133 6.42 6.85 -2.00
N ASN A 134 7.44 6.03 -1.78
CA ASN A 134 7.27 4.79 -1.06
C ASN A 134 8.50 4.29 -0.29
N ILE A 135 8.20 3.54 0.77
CA ILE A 135 9.17 2.84 1.60
C ILE A 135 8.74 1.38 1.67
N THR A 136 9.68 0.46 1.49
CA THR A 136 9.45 -0.96 1.74
C THR A 136 10.43 -1.47 2.77
N TRP A 137 9.96 -2.39 3.60
CA TRP A 137 10.80 -3.02 4.63
C TRP A 137 10.51 -4.49 4.77
N SER A 138 11.43 -5.19 5.41
CA SER A 138 11.24 -6.58 5.83
C SER A 138 11.77 -6.80 7.24
N SER A 139 11.21 -7.79 7.92
CA SER A 139 11.74 -8.35 9.15
C SER A 139 11.48 -9.85 9.20
N GLU A 140 12.32 -10.57 9.90
CA GLU A 140 12.18 -12.02 10.06
C GLU A 140 12.44 -12.41 11.51
N GLN A 141 11.58 -13.27 12.04
CA GLN A 141 11.68 -13.87 13.36
C GLN A 141 11.54 -15.38 13.25
N SER A 142 12.13 -16.10 14.17
CA SER A 142 11.98 -17.55 14.18
C SER A 142 12.21 -18.17 15.56
N ASN A 143 11.74 -19.41 15.70
CA ASN A 143 12.13 -20.32 16.75
C ASN A 143 12.40 -21.71 16.14
N SER A 144 12.44 -22.77 16.95
CA SER A 144 12.65 -24.14 16.47
C SER A 144 11.49 -24.65 15.61
N ARG A 145 10.26 -24.13 15.79
CA ARG A 145 9.02 -24.60 15.16
C ARG A 145 8.56 -23.74 14.00
N PHE A 146 8.78 -22.43 14.08
CA PHE A 146 8.24 -21.46 13.10
C PHE A 146 9.30 -20.49 12.61
N GLN A 147 9.07 -19.99 11.42
CA GLN A 147 9.70 -18.82 10.83
C GLN A 147 8.58 -17.88 10.39
N VAL A 148 8.64 -16.63 10.81
CA VAL A 148 7.66 -15.58 10.48
C VAL A 148 8.40 -14.44 9.81
N SER A 149 7.98 -14.10 8.59
CA SER A 149 8.49 -12.95 7.87
C SER A 149 7.39 -11.91 7.72
N CYS A 150 7.76 -10.66 7.97
CA CYS A 150 6.92 -9.49 7.82
C CYS A 150 7.49 -8.61 6.71
N ASN A 151 6.72 -8.34 5.66
CA ASN A 151 7.08 -7.44 4.58
C ASN A 151 6.08 -6.30 4.54
N GLY A 152 6.57 -5.08 4.58
CA GLY A 152 5.73 -3.89 4.56
C GLY A 152 6.03 -3.00 3.38
N HIS A 153 5.00 -2.31 2.93
CA HIS A 153 5.04 -1.22 1.97
C HIS A 153 4.24 -0.05 2.53
N PHE A 154 4.76 1.15 2.37
CA PHE A 154 4.13 2.37 2.83
C PHE A 154 4.22 3.46 1.77
N GLY A 155 3.09 4.04 1.40
CA GLY A 155 2.96 5.08 0.40
C GLY A 155 2.92 6.50 0.98
N PHE A 156 3.22 7.51 0.14
CA PHE A 156 3.14 8.93 0.50
C PHE A 156 1.72 9.39 0.86
N ASP A 157 0.72 8.63 0.44
CA ASP A 157 -0.71 8.83 0.73
C ASP A 157 -1.14 8.29 2.11
N GLY A 158 -0.20 7.70 2.86
CA GLY A 158 -0.46 7.11 4.16
C GLY A 158 -0.99 5.68 4.12
N ILE A 159 -1.09 5.08 2.92
CA ILE A 159 -1.53 3.67 2.79
C ILE A 159 -0.37 2.74 3.13
N SER A 160 -0.64 1.82 4.05
CA SER A 160 0.30 0.76 4.46
C SER A 160 -0.24 -0.62 4.07
N ASN A 161 0.58 -1.41 3.42
CA ASN A 161 0.34 -2.82 3.16
C ASN A 161 1.37 -3.65 3.92
N ILE A 162 0.90 -4.56 4.76
CA ILE A 162 1.75 -5.47 5.55
C ILE A 162 1.37 -6.91 5.22
N SER A 163 2.35 -7.68 4.75
CA SER A 163 2.22 -9.11 4.47
C SER A 163 2.99 -9.90 5.50
N ILE A 164 2.31 -10.82 6.18
CA ILE A 164 2.91 -11.73 7.16
C ILE A 164 2.88 -13.14 6.57
N GLN A 165 4.02 -13.78 6.52
CA GLN A 165 4.15 -15.17 6.10
C GLN A 165 4.64 -16.01 7.25
N VAL A 166 3.93 -17.11 7.50
CA VAL A 166 4.30 -18.11 8.52
C VAL A 166 4.74 -19.38 7.82
N LYS A 167 5.91 -19.87 8.18
CA LYS A 167 6.43 -21.16 7.73
C LYS A 167 6.65 -22.06 8.94
N ALA A 168 5.94 -23.18 9.00
CA ALA A 168 6.23 -24.24 9.95
C ALA A 168 7.51 -25.00 9.51
N LYS A 169 8.41 -25.22 10.44
CA LYS A 169 9.67 -25.97 10.23
C LYS A 169 9.51 -27.47 10.48
N GLN A 170 8.40 -27.84 11.12
CA GLN A 170 8.04 -29.24 11.44
C GLN A 170 6.52 -29.35 11.56
N ASN A 171 5.98 -30.55 11.69
CA ASN A 171 4.57 -30.75 11.97
C ASN A 171 4.24 -30.24 13.37
N VAL A 172 3.34 -29.28 13.45
CA VAL A 172 2.90 -28.62 14.70
C VAL A 172 1.38 -28.45 14.66
N SER A 173 0.72 -28.80 15.77
CA SER A 173 -0.68 -28.45 15.97
C SER A 173 -0.76 -26.99 16.41
N VAL A 174 -1.54 -26.20 15.69
CA VAL A 174 -1.77 -24.77 15.98
C VAL A 174 -3.20 -24.61 16.42
N LYS A 175 -3.41 -23.91 17.52
CA LYS A 175 -4.74 -23.56 18.04
C LYS A 175 -5.28 -22.31 17.41
N ASP A 176 -4.42 -21.30 17.29
CA ASP A 176 -4.79 -19.99 16.78
C ASP A 176 -3.61 -19.28 16.12
N ILE A 177 -3.92 -18.49 15.09
CA ILE A 177 -3.00 -17.52 14.48
C ILE A 177 -3.78 -16.23 14.33
N ARG A 178 -3.33 -15.17 15.01
CA ARG A 178 -4.03 -13.90 15.01
C ARG A 178 -3.10 -12.70 14.92
N LEU A 179 -3.62 -11.62 14.35
CA LEU A 179 -3.03 -10.29 14.41
C LEU A 179 -3.85 -9.45 15.37
N GLU A 180 -3.24 -8.98 16.45
CA GLU A 180 -3.85 -8.07 17.39
C GLU A 180 -3.53 -6.63 16.99
N VAL A 181 -4.58 -5.82 16.83
CA VAL A 181 -4.50 -4.40 16.48
C VAL A 181 -5.26 -3.61 17.54
N PRO A 182 -4.60 -3.21 18.63
CA PRO A 182 -5.25 -2.50 19.72
C PRO A 182 -5.45 -1.02 19.36
N TYR A 183 -6.67 -0.66 18.97
CA TYR A 183 -7.03 0.72 18.66
C TYR A 183 -7.20 1.55 19.93
N SER A 184 -6.77 2.82 19.85
CA SER A 184 -7.05 3.81 20.88
C SER A 184 -8.53 4.19 20.92
N SER A 185 -8.99 4.76 22.04
CA SER A 185 -10.34 5.30 22.17
C SER A 185 -10.64 6.42 21.16
N TYR A 186 -9.62 7.11 20.69
CA TYR A 186 -9.74 8.11 19.63
C TYR A 186 -10.13 7.47 18.29
N ALA A 187 -9.45 6.38 17.90
CA ALA A 187 -9.67 5.71 16.62
C ALA A 187 -10.90 4.81 16.65
N SER A 188 -11.23 4.21 17.78
CA SER A 188 -12.35 3.25 17.94
C SER A 188 -13.70 3.89 18.30
N LYS A 189 -13.83 5.20 18.17
CA LYS A 189 -15.02 5.97 18.58
C LYS A 189 -16.33 5.45 17.97
N TYR A 190 -16.27 4.84 16.80
CA TYR A 190 -17.43 4.37 16.03
C TYR A 190 -17.37 2.87 15.67
N MET A 191 -16.53 2.09 16.36
CA MET A 191 -16.44 0.63 16.22
C MET A 191 -17.29 -0.08 17.25
#